data_e9f17a2f9a5ae8e76ecdf6cd7b598cda
#
_entry.id   e9f17a2f9a5ae8e76ecdf6cd7b598cda
#
_cell.length_a   1.000
_cell.length_b   1.000
_cell.length_c   1.000
_cell.angle_alpha   90.00
_cell.angle_beta   90.00
_cell.angle_gamma   90.00
#
_symmetry.space_group_name_H-M   'P 1'
#
loop_
_entity.id
_entity.type
_entity.pdbx_description
1 polymer ?
#
loop_
_entity_poly.entity_id
_entity_poly.type
_entity_poly.pdbx_seq_one_letter_code
_entity_poly.pdbx_strand_id
1 'polypeptide(L)'
;MVKAVAAGRFPPWPRIENHRAAIHVEDAVAAAILVAGRPETAGEVYLVTDGRDYSTRWLYEQSLIALGRPVPRWAIPLPVLRLAAGIGTLGERLSRRRMPLTLDGLGKLTGDAWFSSDKLERTLGFRPRLTLETEIPRLVETMRHRNL
;
A
#
# COMPACT_ATOMS: atom_id res chain seq x y z
N MET A 1 -4.63 -3.14 3.90
CA MET A 1 -5.77 -2.34 3.39
C MET A 1 -6.86 -3.24 2.81
N VAL A 2 -6.59 -4.09 1.79
CA VAL A 2 -7.61 -4.95 1.12
C VAL A 2 -8.46 -5.75 2.12
N LYS A 3 -7.86 -6.42 3.11
CA LYS A 3 -8.59 -7.14 4.17
C LYS A 3 -9.53 -6.24 4.98
N ALA A 4 -9.11 -5.01 5.30
CA ALA A 4 -9.95 -4.07 6.05
C ALA A 4 -11.12 -3.55 5.20
N VAL A 5 -10.91 -3.34 3.90
CA VAL A 5 -11.96 -2.99 2.94
C VAL A 5 -12.95 -4.16 2.79
N ALA A 6 -12.45 -5.38 2.64
CA ALA A 6 -13.28 -6.59 2.55
C ALA A 6 -14.16 -6.77 3.79
N ALA A 7 -13.61 -6.55 4.98
CA ALA A 7 -14.33 -6.63 6.26
C ALA A 7 -15.25 -5.42 6.55
N GLY A 8 -15.34 -4.44 5.63
CA GLY A 8 -16.14 -3.22 5.85
C GLY A 8 -15.61 -2.29 6.95
N ARG A 9 -14.35 -2.48 7.37
CA ARG A 9 -13.71 -1.70 8.45
C ARG A 9 -12.89 -0.52 7.93
N PHE A 10 -12.84 -0.32 6.62
CA PHE A 10 -12.11 0.79 6.01
C PHE A 10 -13.12 1.86 5.56
N PRO A 11 -12.98 3.11 6.03
CA PRO A 11 -13.94 4.16 5.73
C PRO A 11 -13.83 4.61 4.27
N PRO A 12 -14.85 5.27 3.70
CA PRO A 12 -14.76 5.90 2.40
C PRO A 12 -13.60 6.90 2.38
N TRP A 13 -12.51 6.53 1.66
CA TRP A 13 -11.22 7.21 1.76
C TRP A 13 -11.27 8.61 1.13
N PRO A 14 -10.61 9.63 1.72
CA PRO A 14 -10.58 10.98 1.18
C PRO A 14 -9.99 11.01 -0.24
N ARG A 15 -10.41 12.03 -0.99
CA ARG A 15 -9.82 12.32 -2.30
C ARG A 15 -8.50 13.04 -2.10
N ILE A 16 -7.45 12.28 -1.88
CA ILE A 16 -6.07 12.76 -1.75
C ILE A 16 -5.23 12.12 -2.85
N GLU A 17 -4.34 12.91 -3.41
CA GLU A 17 -3.34 12.48 -4.37
C GLU A 17 -2.02 12.35 -3.60
N ASN A 18 -1.76 11.17 -3.09
CA ASN A 18 -0.49 10.82 -2.49
C ASN A 18 0.21 9.77 -3.37
N HIS A 19 1.53 9.78 -3.34
CA HIS A 19 2.38 8.93 -4.17
C HIS A 19 2.92 7.75 -3.38
N ARG A 20 2.70 6.54 -3.90
CA ARG A 20 3.12 5.31 -3.24
C ARG A 20 3.75 4.35 -4.24
N ALA A 21 4.93 3.87 -3.89
CA ALA A 21 5.54 2.75 -4.59
C ALA A 21 5.12 1.42 -3.96
N ALA A 22 5.12 0.37 -4.76
CA ALA A 22 4.88 -0.99 -4.32
C ALA A 22 5.80 -1.96 -5.07
N ILE A 23 5.90 -3.17 -4.57
CA ILE A 23 6.55 -4.29 -5.23
C ILE A 23 5.87 -5.58 -4.81
N HIS A 24 5.68 -6.50 -5.75
CA HIS A 24 5.22 -7.84 -5.43
C HIS A 24 6.36 -8.65 -4.79
N VAL A 25 6.03 -9.51 -3.82
CA VAL A 25 7.02 -10.28 -3.08
C VAL A 25 7.91 -11.14 -3.98
N GLU A 26 7.36 -11.74 -5.04
CA GLU A 26 8.13 -12.55 -6.00
C GLU A 26 9.16 -11.72 -6.75
N ASP A 27 8.79 -10.51 -7.18
CA ASP A 27 9.72 -9.59 -7.84
C ASP A 27 10.76 -9.05 -6.87
N ALA A 28 10.39 -8.80 -5.60
CA ALA A 28 11.34 -8.42 -4.57
C ALA A 28 12.37 -9.51 -4.31
N VAL A 29 11.92 -10.78 -4.24
CA VAL A 29 12.83 -11.95 -4.10
C VAL A 29 13.70 -12.11 -5.34
N ALA A 30 13.16 -11.99 -6.55
CA ALA A 30 13.92 -12.08 -7.79
C ALA A 30 15.00 -10.97 -7.86
N ALA A 31 14.66 -9.74 -7.46
CA ALA A 31 15.63 -8.64 -7.37
C ALA A 31 16.73 -8.94 -6.34
N ALA A 32 16.37 -9.45 -5.15
CA ALA A 32 17.34 -9.80 -4.12
C ALA A 32 18.32 -10.89 -4.58
N ILE A 33 17.83 -11.94 -5.24
CA ILE A 33 18.66 -13.01 -5.81
C ILE A 33 19.59 -12.46 -6.90
N LEU A 34 19.06 -11.59 -7.77
CA LEU A 34 19.85 -10.96 -8.83
C LEU A 34 20.99 -10.11 -8.25
N VAL A 35 20.71 -9.29 -7.26
CA VAL A 35 21.70 -8.45 -6.59
C VAL A 35 22.73 -9.29 -5.86
N ALA A 36 22.30 -10.31 -5.09
CA ALA A 36 23.21 -11.18 -4.34
C ALA A 36 24.17 -11.99 -5.23
N GLY A 37 23.76 -12.30 -6.47
CA GLY A 37 24.59 -13.03 -7.44
C GLY A 37 25.59 -12.16 -8.21
N ARG A 38 25.72 -10.86 -7.90
CA ARG A 38 26.55 -9.91 -8.65
C ARG A 38 27.60 -9.24 -7.76
N PRO A 39 28.88 -9.56 -7.90
CA PRO A 39 29.95 -8.97 -7.09
C PRO A 39 30.00 -7.44 -7.16
N GLU A 40 29.66 -6.86 -8.33
CA GLU A 40 29.64 -5.41 -8.57
C GLU A 40 28.60 -4.65 -7.74
N THR A 41 27.69 -5.35 -7.09
CA THR A 41 26.67 -4.76 -6.20
C THR A 41 27.11 -4.67 -4.75
N ALA A 42 28.28 -5.17 -4.41
CA ALA A 42 28.78 -5.19 -3.04
C ALA A 42 28.91 -3.77 -2.46
N GLY A 43 28.31 -3.53 -1.31
CA GLY A 43 28.31 -2.22 -0.65
C GLY A 43 27.30 -1.21 -1.22
N GLU A 44 26.53 -1.59 -2.24
CA GLU A 44 25.55 -0.72 -2.88
C GLU A 44 24.14 -0.92 -2.31
N VAL A 45 23.34 0.16 -2.33
CA VAL A 45 21.93 0.13 -1.93
C VAL A 45 21.05 0.26 -3.17
N TYR A 46 20.09 -0.64 -3.30
CA TYR A 46 19.09 -0.63 -4.36
C TYR A 46 17.68 -0.52 -3.78
N LEU A 47 16.88 0.36 -4.37
CA LEU A 47 15.44 0.42 -4.13
C LEU A 47 14.73 -0.41 -5.19
N VAL A 48 13.71 -1.14 -4.79
CA VAL A 48 12.97 -2.03 -5.67
C VAL A 48 11.49 -1.67 -5.62
N THR A 49 10.92 -1.33 -6.77
CA THR A 49 9.50 -1.01 -6.94
C THR A 49 8.99 -1.63 -8.23
N ASP A 50 7.68 -1.66 -8.44
CA ASP A 50 7.09 -2.09 -9.71
C ASP A 50 7.08 -0.97 -10.79
N GLY A 51 7.72 0.16 -10.49
CA GLY A 51 7.83 1.32 -11.39
C GLY A 51 6.54 2.11 -11.57
N ARG A 52 5.47 1.76 -10.85
CA ARG A 52 4.19 2.46 -10.89
C ARG A 52 4.03 3.44 -9.73
N ASP A 53 3.17 4.41 -9.95
CA ASP A 53 2.76 5.37 -8.94
C ASP A 53 1.30 5.12 -8.57
N TYR A 54 1.07 4.85 -7.29
CA TYR A 54 -0.25 4.54 -6.76
C TYR A 54 -0.65 5.57 -5.72
N SER A 55 -1.94 5.89 -5.64
CA SER A 55 -2.47 6.61 -4.48
C SER A 55 -3.19 5.65 -3.53
N THR A 56 -3.26 6.03 -2.25
CA THR A 56 -4.06 5.26 -1.28
C THR A 56 -5.54 5.26 -1.67
N ARG A 57 -6.02 6.34 -2.31
CA ARG A 57 -7.37 6.41 -2.86
C ARG A 57 -7.58 5.39 -3.96
N TRP A 58 -6.67 5.31 -4.93
CA TRP A 58 -6.70 4.33 -6.01
C TRP A 58 -6.71 2.89 -5.44
N LEU A 59 -5.83 2.57 -4.48
CA LEU A 59 -5.79 1.28 -3.82
C LEU A 59 -7.13 0.90 -3.15
N TYR A 60 -7.79 1.88 -2.53
CA TYR A 60 -9.11 1.69 -1.95
C TYR A 60 -10.17 1.37 -3.01
N GLU A 61 -10.20 2.14 -4.08
CA GLU A 61 -11.16 1.96 -5.18
C GLU A 61 -10.96 0.62 -5.90
N GLN A 62 -9.72 0.26 -6.24
CA GLN A 62 -9.41 -1.03 -6.86
C GLN A 62 -9.77 -2.21 -5.95
N SER A 63 -9.58 -2.06 -4.64
CA SER A 63 -10.01 -3.08 -3.68
C SER A 63 -11.52 -3.28 -3.67
N LEU A 64 -12.31 -2.20 -3.76
CA LEU A 64 -13.77 -2.29 -3.85
C LEU A 64 -14.22 -2.93 -5.17
N ILE A 65 -13.64 -2.51 -6.30
CA ILE A 65 -13.95 -3.04 -7.63
C ILE A 65 -13.68 -4.56 -7.65
N ALA A 66 -12.51 -4.99 -7.19
CA ALA A 66 -12.16 -6.41 -7.13
C ALA A 66 -13.09 -7.22 -6.22
N LEU A 67 -13.63 -6.60 -5.16
CA LEU A 67 -14.63 -7.21 -4.27
C LEU A 67 -16.04 -7.23 -4.89
N GLY A 68 -16.26 -6.60 -6.05
CA GLY A 68 -17.59 -6.44 -6.65
C GLY A 68 -18.48 -5.44 -5.90
N ARG A 69 -17.87 -4.51 -5.16
CA ARG A 69 -18.60 -3.49 -4.39
C ARG A 69 -18.60 -2.14 -5.11
N PRO A 70 -19.68 -1.36 -5.04
CA PRO A 70 -19.72 -0.04 -5.65
C PRO A 70 -18.74 0.91 -4.94
N VAL A 71 -18.05 1.73 -5.74
CA VAL A 71 -17.19 2.81 -5.22
C VAL A 71 -18.09 3.95 -4.74
N PRO A 72 -18.00 4.35 -3.44
CA PRO A 72 -18.80 5.45 -2.91
C PRO A 72 -18.52 6.76 -3.64
N ARG A 73 -19.58 7.49 -4.02
CA ARG A 73 -19.47 8.83 -4.63
C ARG A 73 -18.97 9.89 -3.67
N TRP A 74 -19.15 9.64 -2.36
CA TRP A 74 -18.73 10.54 -1.29
C TRP A 74 -17.44 10.03 -0.64
N ALA A 75 -16.71 10.93 -0.01
CA ALA A 75 -15.50 10.62 0.73
C ALA A 75 -15.49 11.40 2.03
N ILE A 76 -14.90 10.83 3.08
CA ILE A 76 -14.75 11.56 4.35
C ILE A 76 -13.70 12.66 4.15
N PRO A 77 -14.01 13.92 4.50
CA PRO A 77 -13.00 14.98 4.43
C PRO A 77 -11.79 14.69 5.33
N LEU A 78 -10.60 14.97 4.83
CA LEU A 78 -9.36 14.72 5.58
C LEU A 78 -9.31 15.37 6.97
N PRO A 79 -9.82 16.61 7.18
CA PRO A 79 -9.89 17.22 8.53
C PRO A 79 -10.71 16.39 9.52
N VAL A 80 -11.81 15.78 9.08
CA VAL A 80 -12.64 14.91 9.93
C VAL A 80 -11.88 13.67 10.34
N LEU A 81 -11.15 13.04 9.41
CA LEU A 81 -10.29 11.90 9.72
C LEU A 81 -9.15 12.28 10.65
N ARG A 82 -8.56 13.46 10.49
CA ARG A 82 -7.51 13.98 11.39
C ARG A 82 -8.04 14.18 12.81
N LEU A 83 -9.23 14.73 12.96
CA LEU A 83 -9.87 14.90 14.26
C LEU A 83 -10.13 13.53 14.93
N ALA A 84 -10.73 12.59 14.20
CA ALA A 84 -10.97 11.23 14.69
C ALA A 84 -9.67 10.50 15.05
N ALA A 85 -8.63 10.66 14.25
CA ALA A 85 -7.30 10.10 14.52
C ALA A 85 -6.64 10.73 15.75
N GLY A 86 -6.86 12.04 16.00
CA GLY A 86 -6.42 12.72 17.21
C GLY A 86 -7.06 12.15 18.47
N ILE A 87 -8.38 11.93 18.43
CA ILE A 87 -9.12 11.28 19.52
C ILE A 87 -8.60 9.85 19.73
N GLY A 88 -8.37 9.09 18.65
CA GLY A 88 -7.81 7.75 18.72
C GLY A 88 -6.42 7.72 19.34
N THR A 89 -5.54 8.67 18.98
CA THR A 89 -4.19 8.80 19.56
C THR A 89 -4.26 9.10 21.06
N LEU A 90 -5.16 9.99 21.46
CA LEU A 90 -5.35 10.29 22.89
C LEU A 90 -5.90 9.08 23.65
N GLY A 91 -6.88 8.39 23.08
CA GLY A 91 -7.44 7.15 23.63
C GLY A 91 -6.39 6.05 23.80
N GLU A 92 -5.49 5.89 22.79
CA GLU A 92 -4.37 4.94 22.87
C GLU A 92 -3.40 5.26 24.02
N ARG A 93 -3.06 6.54 24.18
CA ARG A 93 -2.19 7.00 25.29
C ARG A 93 -2.81 6.76 26.66
N LEU A 94 -4.11 7.00 26.80
CA LEU A 94 -4.81 6.87 28.09
C LEU A 94 -5.10 5.40 28.44
N SER A 95 -5.57 4.62 27.46
CA SER A 95 -5.99 3.22 27.68
C SER A 95 -4.85 2.20 27.53
N ARG A 96 -3.69 2.62 26.99
CA ARG A 96 -2.56 1.74 26.57
C ARG A 96 -2.99 0.62 25.62
N ARG A 97 -4.15 0.74 24.98
CA ARG A 97 -4.66 -0.20 23.98
C ARG A 97 -4.51 0.39 22.60
N ARG A 98 -4.08 -0.43 21.63
CA ARG A 98 -3.96 0.00 20.22
C ARG A 98 -5.31 0.42 19.66
N MET A 99 -5.38 1.63 19.15
CA MET A 99 -6.55 2.16 18.47
C MET A 99 -6.43 1.96 16.96
N PRO A 100 -7.54 1.66 16.26
CA PRO A 100 -7.52 1.37 14.82
C PRO A 100 -7.18 2.59 13.96
N LEU A 101 -7.40 3.80 14.46
CA LEU A 101 -7.12 5.06 13.78
C LEU A 101 -6.36 6.00 14.70
N THR A 102 -5.12 6.31 14.33
CA THR A 102 -4.24 7.24 15.04
C THR A 102 -3.65 8.24 14.05
N LEU A 103 -3.11 9.36 14.54
CA LEU A 103 -2.46 10.37 13.69
C LEU A 103 -1.25 9.78 12.95
N ASP A 104 -0.46 8.93 13.59
CA ASP A 104 0.67 8.24 12.95
C ASP A 104 0.18 7.29 11.85
N GLY A 105 -0.84 6.48 12.14
CA GLY A 105 -1.45 5.58 11.15
C GLY A 105 -2.06 6.33 9.98
N LEU A 106 -2.76 7.43 10.24
CA LEU A 106 -3.33 8.29 9.21
C LEU A 106 -2.22 8.95 8.37
N GLY A 107 -1.18 9.48 9.01
CA GLY A 107 -0.03 10.07 8.33
C GLY A 107 0.65 9.09 7.37
N LYS A 108 0.83 7.83 7.79
CA LYS A 108 1.36 6.77 6.94
C LYS A 108 0.49 6.46 5.72
N LEU A 109 -0.82 6.63 5.82
CA LEU A 109 -1.76 6.37 4.72
C LEU A 109 -1.96 7.58 3.79
N THR A 110 -1.75 8.80 4.28
CA THR A 110 -1.96 10.04 3.53
C THR A 110 -0.69 10.66 3.00
N GLY A 111 0.47 10.29 3.54
CA GLY A 111 1.78 10.78 3.10
C GLY A 111 2.30 10.06 1.88
N ASP A 112 3.32 10.67 1.26
CA ASP A 112 4.02 10.09 0.13
C ASP A 112 5.05 9.06 0.60
N ALA A 113 5.19 7.98 -0.16
CA ALA A 113 6.19 6.95 0.01
C ALA A 113 6.48 6.34 -1.38
N TRP A 114 6.95 7.18 -2.28
CA TRP A 114 7.32 6.79 -3.63
C TRP A 114 8.84 6.78 -3.77
N PHE A 115 9.33 5.78 -4.48
CA PHE A 115 10.75 5.57 -4.71
C PHE A 115 10.96 5.07 -6.14
N SER A 116 12.08 5.48 -6.77
CA SER A 116 12.47 4.96 -8.08
C SER A 116 13.35 3.73 -7.93
N SER A 117 13.14 2.74 -8.80
CA SER A 117 14.01 1.57 -8.99
C SER A 117 14.99 1.72 -10.17
N ASP A 118 15.13 2.93 -10.74
CA ASP A 118 15.94 3.19 -11.93
C ASP A 118 17.39 2.74 -11.80
N LYS A 119 17.98 2.86 -10.60
CA LYS A 119 19.36 2.39 -10.37
C LYS A 119 19.46 0.89 -10.63
N LEU A 120 18.52 0.10 -10.11
CA LEU A 120 18.51 -1.35 -10.28
C LEU A 120 18.27 -1.74 -11.75
N GLU A 121 17.36 -1.05 -12.43
CA GLU A 121 17.09 -1.30 -13.85
C GLU A 121 18.31 -0.97 -14.69
N ARG A 122 18.95 0.20 -14.50
CA ARG A 122 20.13 0.62 -15.27
C ARG A 122 21.36 -0.24 -15.00
N THR A 123 21.56 -0.67 -13.75
CA THR A 123 22.77 -1.41 -13.36
C THR A 123 22.66 -2.89 -13.71
N LEU A 124 21.51 -3.51 -13.45
CA LEU A 124 21.33 -4.96 -13.55
C LEU A 124 20.26 -5.39 -14.55
N GLY A 125 19.60 -4.46 -15.23
CA GLY A 125 18.54 -4.77 -16.21
C GLY A 125 17.27 -5.34 -15.55
N PHE A 126 17.11 -5.22 -14.23
CA PHE A 126 15.95 -5.76 -13.54
C PHE A 126 14.68 -5.01 -13.91
N ARG A 127 13.65 -5.77 -14.29
CA ARG A 127 12.30 -5.24 -14.55
C ARG A 127 11.27 -6.07 -13.78
N PRO A 128 10.41 -5.43 -12.97
CA PRO A 128 9.33 -6.11 -12.28
C PRO A 128 8.34 -6.69 -13.29
N ARG A 129 7.72 -7.83 -12.97
CA ARG A 129 6.75 -8.52 -13.83
C ARG A 129 5.33 -8.35 -13.33
N LEU A 130 5.16 -8.07 -12.03
CA LEU A 130 3.87 -8.02 -11.37
C LEU A 130 3.60 -6.59 -10.87
N THR A 131 2.36 -6.13 -11.02
CA THR A 131 1.91 -4.81 -10.56
C THR A 131 0.72 -4.96 -9.63
N LEU A 132 0.43 -3.95 -8.81
CA LEU A 132 -0.76 -3.97 -7.96
C LEU A 132 -2.06 -4.05 -8.78
N GLU A 133 -2.06 -3.53 -10.00
CA GLU A 133 -3.22 -3.60 -10.91
C GLU A 133 -3.59 -5.05 -11.21
N THR A 134 -2.59 -5.91 -11.44
CA THR A 134 -2.79 -7.33 -11.73
C THR A 134 -3.01 -8.16 -10.47
N GLU A 135 -2.42 -7.75 -9.35
CA GLU A 135 -2.39 -8.58 -8.14
C GLU A 135 -3.56 -8.34 -7.18
N ILE A 136 -4.17 -7.14 -7.15
CA ILE A 136 -5.34 -6.88 -6.29
C ILE A 136 -6.50 -7.83 -6.60
N PRO A 137 -6.90 -8.07 -7.87
CA PRO A 137 -7.95 -9.03 -8.20
C PRO A 137 -7.61 -10.46 -7.74
N ARG A 138 -6.37 -10.92 -7.99
CA ARG A 138 -5.90 -12.26 -7.58
C ARG A 138 -5.90 -12.43 -6.07
N LEU A 139 -5.46 -11.39 -5.34
CA LEU A 139 -5.47 -11.39 -3.88
C LEU A 139 -6.90 -11.52 -3.34
N VAL A 140 -7.86 -10.80 -3.90
CA VAL A 140 -9.27 -10.88 -3.52
C VAL A 140 -9.83 -12.27 -3.80
N GLU A 141 -9.52 -12.86 -4.94
CA GLU A 141 -9.93 -14.22 -5.29
C GLU A 141 -9.37 -15.25 -4.29
N THR A 142 -8.08 -15.17 -3.99
CA THR A 142 -7.44 -16.03 -2.97
C THR A 142 -8.08 -15.87 -1.59
N MET A 143 -8.46 -14.64 -1.23
CA MET A 143 -9.15 -14.37 0.03
C MET A 143 -10.55 -14.99 0.06
N ARG A 144 -11.29 -14.99 -1.04
CA ARG A 144 -12.60 -15.64 -1.16
C ARG A 144 -12.51 -17.16 -0.95
N HIS A 145 -11.49 -17.80 -1.56
CA HIS A 145 -11.26 -19.24 -1.42
C HIS A 145 -10.82 -19.66 -0.01
N ARG A 146 -10.24 -18.78 0.77
CA ARG A 146 -9.79 -19.06 2.14
C ARG A 146 -10.82 -18.74 3.22
N ASN A 147 -12.10 -18.56 2.86
CA ASN A 147 -13.17 -18.16 3.78
C ASN A 147 -12.76 -16.92 4.60
N LEU A 148 -12.94 -15.79 4.01
CA LEU A 148 -12.86 -14.50 4.72
C LEU A 148 -13.66 -14.51 6.00
#